data_f24ade5981967dd879e704f4ff434be7
#
_entry.id   f24ade5981967dd879e704f4ff434be7
#
_cell.length_a   1.000
_cell.length_b   1.000
_cell.length_c   1.000
_cell.angle_alpha   90.00
_cell.angle_beta   90.00
_cell.angle_gamma   90.00
#
_symmetry.space_group_name_H-M   'P 1'
#
loop_
_entity.id
_entity.type
_entity.pdbx_description
1 polymer ?
#
loop_
_entity_poly.entity_id
_entity_poly.type
_entity_poly.pdbx_seq_one_letter_code
_entity_poly.pdbx_strand_id
1 'polypeptide(L)'
;MLLHVRRAIVDAAVDALGDLVTLGIVTAVKSGRQAPMPIATAPYLLVYGRQERSANLTIGGRARKLDRELILAVEIVTGEDDNDEEADAIAADVEFVIADDPTLGGLAKDLWLSGTTIDANAEGEIRIGRARLEFTVSYHTLATAPDIPKLDFTRARNSQYAAIL
;
A
#
# COMPACT_ATOMS: atom_id res chain seq x y z
N MET A 1 21.42 -6.41 7.20
CA MET A 1 21.05 -5.26 6.37
C MET A 1 19.72 -4.74 6.85
N LEU A 2 19.66 -3.48 7.26
CA LEU A 2 18.42 -2.86 7.76
C LEU A 2 17.55 -2.50 6.54
N LEU A 3 16.26 -2.85 6.60
CA LEU A 3 15.30 -2.51 5.56
C LEU A 3 14.72 -1.13 5.81
N HIS A 4 14.63 -0.31 4.76
CA HIS A 4 13.96 0.98 4.84
C HIS A 4 12.47 0.81 5.22
N VAL A 5 11.90 1.73 6.03
CA VAL A 5 10.49 1.68 6.46
C VAL A 5 9.51 1.52 5.29
N ARG A 6 9.76 2.16 4.14
CA ARG A 6 8.90 1.97 2.95
C ARG A 6 8.81 0.51 2.50
N ARG A 7 9.87 -0.30 2.68
CA ARG A 7 9.81 -1.73 2.38
C ARG A 7 8.93 -2.46 3.37
N ALA A 8 9.06 -2.13 4.66
CA ALA A 8 8.18 -2.66 5.70
C ALA A 8 6.71 -2.30 5.46
N ILE A 9 6.43 -1.08 4.98
CA ILE A 9 5.07 -0.65 4.59
C ILE A 9 4.52 -1.52 3.45
N VAL A 10 5.32 -1.77 2.40
CA VAL A 10 4.91 -2.65 1.29
C VAL A 10 4.64 -4.06 1.79
N ASP A 11 5.53 -4.61 2.62
CA ASP A 11 5.39 -5.97 3.16
C ASP A 11 4.15 -6.07 4.08
N ALA A 12 3.88 -5.07 4.92
CA ALA A 12 2.69 -5.02 5.76
C ALA A 12 1.39 -4.95 4.94
N ALA A 13 1.39 -4.20 3.82
CA ALA A 13 0.25 -4.17 2.92
C ALA A 13 0.03 -5.52 2.21
N VAL A 14 1.10 -6.20 1.81
CA VAL A 14 1.04 -7.57 1.25
C VAL A 14 0.44 -8.53 2.28
N ASP A 15 0.88 -8.45 3.53
CA ASP A 15 0.38 -9.31 4.62
C ASP A 15 -1.11 -9.06 4.89
N ALA A 16 -1.54 -7.79 4.96
CA ALA A 16 -2.94 -7.44 5.15
C ALA A 16 -3.82 -7.95 4.00
N LEU A 17 -3.38 -7.78 2.75
CA LEU A 17 -4.11 -8.25 1.57
C LEU A 17 -4.07 -9.78 1.42
N GLY A 18 -3.23 -10.48 2.16
CA GLY A 18 -3.18 -11.94 2.22
C GLY A 18 -4.51 -12.58 2.66
N ASP A 19 -5.35 -11.85 3.40
CA ASP A 19 -6.68 -12.30 3.77
C ASP A 19 -7.58 -12.55 2.55
N LEU A 20 -7.41 -11.78 1.48
CA LEU A 20 -8.14 -11.98 0.22
C LEU A 20 -7.78 -13.30 -0.48
N VAL A 21 -6.55 -13.79 -0.28
CA VAL A 21 -6.15 -15.13 -0.74
C VAL A 21 -6.85 -16.21 0.09
N THR A 22 -6.88 -16.04 1.41
CA THR A 22 -7.54 -16.97 2.32
C THR A 22 -9.05 -17.08 2.04
N LEU A 23 -9.69 -15.98 1.65
CA LEU A 23 -11.09 -15.92 1.26
C LEU A 23 -11.35 -16.44 -0.17
N GLY A 24 -10.30 -16.72 -0.94
CA GLY A 24 -10.42 -17.19 -2.32
C GLY A 24 -10.82 -16.10 -3.32
N ILE A 25 -10.72 -14.83 -2.95
CA ILE A 25 -11.04 -13.68 -3.82
C ILE A 25 -9.94 -13.49 -4.86
N VAL A 26 -8.67 -13.65 -4.46
CA VAL A 26 -7.52 -13.64 -5.35
C VAL A 26 -6.67 -14.88 -5.13
N THR A 27 -5.89 -15.27 -6.12
CA THR A 27 -5.02 -16.46 -6.05
C THR A 27 -3.70 -16.18 -5.36
N ALA A 28 -3.20 -14.94 -5.46
CA ALA A 28 -1.93 -14.54 -4.87
C ALA A 28 -1.85 -13.02 -4.66
N VAL A 29 -1.04 -12.64 -3.67
CA VAL A 29 -0.56 -11.26 -3.46
C VAL A 29 0.95 -11.28 -3.47
N LYS A 30 1.59 -10.47 -4.30
CA LYS A 30 3.05 -10.41 -4.45
C LYS A 30 3.56 -9.00 -4.28
N SER A 31 4.72 -8.86 -3.64
CA SER A 31 5.44 -7.60 -3.58
C SER A 31 6.31 -7.38 -4.80
N GLY A 32 6.30 -6.14 -5.32
CA GLY A 32 7.16 -5.71 -6.41
C GLY A 32 6.53 -5.84 -7.80
N ARG A 33 7.22 -5.26 -8.78
CA ARG A 33 6.86 -5.29 -10.22
C ARG A 33 7.50 -6.46 -10.95
N GLN A 34 8.07 -7.42 -10.24
CA GLN A 34 8.80 -8.50 -10.88
C GLN A 34 7.89 -9.35 -11.74
N ALA A 35 8.49 -9.91 -12.80
CA ALA A 35 7.94 -10.64 -13.92
C ALA A 35 6.45 -10.98 -13.83
N PRO A 36 5.64 -10.59 -14.80
CA PRO A 36 4.21 -10.84 -14.76
C PRO A 36 3.97 -12.32 -14.47
N MET A 37 3.16 -12.58 -13.45
CA MET A 37 2.69 -13.94 -13.19
C MET A 37 1.91 -14.40 -14.42
N PRO A 38 1.93 -15.69 -14.77
CA PRO A 38 1.13 -16.21 -15.87
C PRO A 38 -0.36 -15.81 -15.67
N ILE A 39 -1.02 -15.38 -16.73
CA ILE A 39 -2.45 -15.03 -16.71
C ILE A 39 -3.32 -16.17 -16.17
N ALA A 40 -2.90 -17.41 -16.39
CA ALA A 40 -3.53 -18.60 -15.84
C ALA A 40 -3.62 -18.59 -14.28
N THR A 41 -2.88 -17.73 -13.59
CA THR A 41 -2.94 -17.56 -12.14
C THR A 41 -3.82 -16.39 -11.71
N ALA A 42 -4.44 -15.66 -12.63
CA ALA A 42 -5.36 -14.57 -12.29
C ALA A 42 -6.64 -15.09 -11.58
N PRO A 43 -7.31 -14.27 -10.77
CA PRO A 43 -6.92 -12.92 -10.38
C PRO A 43 -5.79 -12.87 -9.34
N TYR A 44 -4.89 -11.89 -9.43
CA TYR A 44 -3.82 -11.70 -8.43
C TYR A 44 -3.50 -10.22 -8.22
N LEU A 45 -2.84 -9.92 -7.11
CA LEU A 45 -2.42 -8.56 -6.74
C LEU A 45 -0.90 -8.40 -6.77
N LEU A 46 -0.45 -7.25 -7.27
CA LEU A 46 0.93 -6.78 -7.17
C LEU A 46 0.97 -5.51 -6.32
N VAL A 47 1.77 -5.53 -5.27
CA VAL A 47 1.90 -4.41 -4.32
C VAL A 47 3.31 -3.85 -4.37
N TYR A 48 3.46 -2.55 -4.61
CA TYR A 48 4.76 -1.92 -4.69
C TYR A 48 4.73 -0.42 -4.37
N GLY A 49 5.85 0.10 -3.87
CA GLY A 49 6.06 1.54 -3.76
C GLY A 49 6.40 2.14 -5.13
N ARG A 50 5.63 3.13 -5.57
CA ARG A 50 5.80 3.78 -6.87
C ARG A 50 6.69 5.02 -6.81
N GLN A 51 6.44 5.88 -5.84
CA GLN A 51 7.12 7.15 -5.67
C GLN A 51 7.14 7.53 -4.19
N GLU A 52 8.19 8.19 -3.76
CA GLU A 52 8.28 8.75 -2.42
C GLU A 52 8.71 10.21 -2.51
N ARG A 53 8.10 11.06 -1.71
CA ARG A 53 8.52 12.43 -1.45
C ARG A 53 8.95 12.56 0.00
N SER A 54 9.94 13.40 0.25
CA SER A 54 10.43 13.66 1.61
C SER A 54 10.59 15.16 1.82
N ALA A 55 10.15 15.63 2.97
CA ALA A 55 10.32 17.00 3.42
C ALA A 55 10.96 17.04 4.81
N ASN A 56 11.74 18.10 5.09
CA ASN A 56 12.29 18.31 6.42
C ASN A 56 11.21 18.85 7.36
N LEU A 57 10.99 18.19 8.49
CA LEU A 57 10.13 18.68 9.57
C LEU A 57 10.89 19.52 10.61
N THR A 58 12.21 19.37 10.70
CA THR A 58 13.05 20.07 11.68
C THR A 58 14.14 20.87 10.99
N ILE A 59 14.31 22.11 11.44
CA ILE A 59 15.36 23.00 10.92
C ILE A 59 16.62 22.80 11.76
N GLY A 60 17.68 22.26 11.14
CA GLY A 60 19.00 22.10 11.74
C GLY A 60 19.17 20.86 12.62
N GLY A 61 20.43 20.58 12.98
CA GLY A 61 20.81 19.47 13.85
C GLY A 61 21.13 18.15 13.14
N ARG A 62 21.78 17.23 13.88
CA ARG A 62 22.16 15.90 13.37
C ARG A 62 20.98 14.94 13.21
N ALA A 63 19.93 15.11 13.98
CA ALA A 63 18.73 14.25 13.96
C ALA A 63 17.58 14.95 13.23
N ARG A 64 17.69 15.08 11.91
CA ARG A 64 16.59 15.63 11.09
C ARG A 64 15.45 14.64 11.02
N LYS A 65 14.26 15.09 11.43
CA LYS A 65 13.01 14.37 11.21
C LYS A 65 12.52 14.65 9.79
N LEU A 66 12.27 13.59 9.05
CA LEU A 66 11.73 13.66 7.69
C LEU A 66 10.27 13.28 7.71
N ASP A 67 9.44 14.10 7.08
CA ASP A 67 8.09 13.76 6.68
C ASP A 67 8.15 13.09 5.31
N ARG A 68 7.52 11.94 5.18
CA ARG A 68 7.57 11.13 3.99
C ARG A 68 6.16 10.79 3.52
N GLU A 69 5.95 10.89 2.23
CA GLU A 69 4.74 10.44 1.54
C GLU A 69 5.13 9.41 0.48
N LEU A 70 4.71 8.17 0.69
CA LEU A 70 4.89 7.08 -0.24
C LEU A 70 3.61 6.86 -1.03
N ILE A 71 3.69 6.78 -2.35
CA ILE A 71 2.61 6.25 -3.17
C ILE A 71 2.77 4.73 -3.23
N LEU A 72 1.88 4.06 -2.51
CA LEU A 72 1.74 2.61 -2.51
C LEU A 72 0.73 2.23 -3.61
N ALA A 73 1.17 1.44 -4.58
CA ALA A 73 0.31 0.96 -5.66
C ALA A 73 -0.08 -0.49 -5.41
N VAL A 74 -1.37 -0.79 -5.57
CA VAL A 74 -1.93 -2.13 -5.63
C VAL A 74 -2.48 -2.33 -7.03
N GLU A 75 -1.85 -3.19 -7.81
CA GLU A 75 -2.26 -3.51 -9.17
C GLU A 75 -3.03 -4.82 -9.16
N ILE A 76 -4.25 -4.79 -9.68
CA ILE A 76 -5.16 -5.93 -9.79
C ILE A 76 -5.05 -6.44 -11.22
N VAL A 77 -4.78 -7.73 -11.39
CA VAL A 77 -4.74 -8.39 -12.68
C VAL A 77 -5.81 -9.48 -12.69
N THR A 78 -6.78 -9.34 -13.59
CA THR A 78 -7.87 -10.31 -13.79
C THR A 78 -7.65 -11.16 -15.04
N GLY A 79 -8.36 -12.29 -15.15
CA GLY A 79 -8.28 -13.20 -16.27
C GLY A 79 -8.99 -12.69 -17.54
N GLU A 80 -9.08 -13.56 -18.54
CA GLU A 80 -9.48 -13.21 -19.91
C GLU A 80 -11.02 -12.98 -20.08
N ASP A 81 -11.86 -13.59 -19.24
CA ASP A 81 -13.27 -13.75 -19.55
C ASP A 81 -14.21 -12.73 -18.89
N ASP A 82 -13.80 -12.01 -17.82
CA ASP A 82 -14.72 -11.09 -17.14
C ASP A 82 -13.96 -9.99 -16.39
N ASN A 83 -13.62 -8.93 -17.10
CA ASN A 83 -12.46 -8.14 -16.76
C ASN A 83 -12.75 -6.94 -15.87
N ASP A 84 -13.84 -6.22 -16.14
CA ASP A 84 -14.09 -4.93 -15.50
C ASP A 84 -14.88 -5.09 -14.18
N GLU A 85 -15.95 -5.89 -14.16
CA GLU A 85 -16.75 -6.14 -12.95
C GLU A 85 -15.94 -6.87 -11.87
N GLU A 86 -15.16 -7.88 -12.26
CA GLU A 86 -14.28 -8.61 -11.34
C GLU A 86 -13.20 -7.69 -10.76
N ALA A 87 -12.57 -6.88 -11.61
CA ALA A 87 -11.55 -5.93 -11.17
C ALA A 87 -12.13 -4.88 -10.20
N ASP A 88 -13.32 -4.37 -10.46
CA ASP A 88 -14.00 -3.42 -9.58
C ASP A 88 -14.41 -4.04 -8.25
N ALA A 89 -14.89 -5.29 -8.26
CA ALA A 89 -15.23 -6.02 -7.03
C ALA A 89 -13.98 -6.25 -6.16
N ILE A 90 -12.87 -6.69 -6.77
CA ILE A 90 -11.60 -6.87 -6.06
C ILE A 90 -11.07 -5.52 -5.56
N ALA A 91 -11.22 -4.44 -6.34
CA ALA A 91 -10.81 -3.11 -5.91
C ALA A 91 -11.54 -2.67 -4.64
N ALA A 92 -12.84 -2.89 -4.55
CA ALA A 92 -13.63 -2.60 -3.35
C ALA A 92 -13.14 -3.41 -2.13
N ASP A 93 -12.82 -4.69 -2.31
CA ASP A 93 -12.27 -5.53 -1.25
C ASP A 93 -10.88 -5.06 -0.80
N VAL A 94 -10.02 -4.66 -1.74
CA VAL A 94 -8.70 -4.08 -1.44
C VAL A 94 -8.84 -2.79 -0.64
N GLU A 95 -9.73 -1.88 -1.06
CA GLU A 95 -10.00 -0.64 -0.33
C GLU A 95 -10.47 -0.91 1.10
N PHE A 96 -11.39 -1.86 1.26
CA PHE A 96 -11.92 -2.25 2.57
C PHE A 96 -10.81 -2.78 3.49
N VAL A 97 -10.00 -3.72 3.01
CA VAL A 97 -8.90 -4.33 3.80
C VAL A 97 -7.85 -3.29 4.21
N ILE A 98 -7.45 -2.42 3.27
CA ILE A 98 -6.45 -1.39 3.56
C ILE A 98 -6.99 -0.31 4.50
N ALA A 99 -8.27 0.05 4.39
CA ALA A 99 -8.90 1.06 5.26
C ALA A 99 -9.12 0.56 6.70
N ASP A 100 -9.14 -0.74 6.94
CA ASP A 100 -9.31 -1.33 8.27
C ASP A 100 -8.16 -0.98 9.23
N ASP A 101 -6.93 -0.91 8.71
CA ASP A 101 -5.76 -0.42 9.48
C ASP A 101 -4.97 0.63 8.68
N PRO A 102 -5.35 1.92 8.77
CA PRO A 102 -4.65 3.00 8.07
C PRO A 102 -3.24 3.27 8.58
N THR A 103 -2.82 2.59 9.63
CA THR A 103 -1.47 2.70 10.20
C THR A 103 -0.55 1.57 9.79
N LEU A 104 -1.07 0.51 9.17
CA LEU A 104 -0.31 -0.70 8.81
C LEU A 104 0.53 -1.21 9.99
N GLY A 105 -0.12 -1.47 11.12
CA GLY A 105 0.55 -1.93 12.35
C GLY A 105 1.44 -0.89 13.01
N GLY A 106 1.18 0.41 12.79
CA GLY A 106 1.96 1.51 13.36
C GLY A 106 3.19 1.93 12.55
N LEU A 107 3.35 1.41 11.32
CA LEU A 107 4.43 1.83 10.41
C LEU A 107 4.14 3.17 9.76
N ALA A 108 2.87 3.47 9.51
CA ALA A 108 2.40 4.70 8.93
C ALA A 108 1.69 5.58 9.98
N LYS A 109 1.68 6.88 9.74
CA LYS A 109 0.90 7.86 10.47
C LYS A 109 -0.54 7.86 9.99
N ASP A 110 -0.72 7.74 8.68
CA ASP A 110 -2.01 7.73 8.01
C ASP A 110 -1.86 7.13 6.60
N LEU A 111 -2.94 6.61 6.07
CA LEU A 111 -3.02 6.03 4.75
C LEU A 111 -4.41 6.28 4.17
N TRP A 112 -4.49 6.70 2.92
CA TRP A 112 -5.76 6.94 2.21
C TRP A 112 -5.64 6.65 0.72
N LEU A 113 -6.75 6.26 0.10
CA LEU A 113 -6.83 6.13 -1.36
C LEU A 113 -6.69 7.50 -2.01
N SER A 114 -5.72 7.64 -2.90
CA SER A 114 -5.43 8.90 -3.61
C SER A 114 -5.71 8.85 -5.11
N GLY A 115 -5.89 7.67 -5.67
CA GLY A 115 -6.23 7.53 -7.08
C GLY A 115 -6.55 6.11 -7.48
N THR A 116 -7.37 5.97 -8.52
CA THR A 116 -7.69 4.70 -9.16
C THR A 116 -7.53 4.87 -10.66
N THR A 117 -6.84 3.95 -11.31
CA THR A 117 -6.70 3.89 -12.76
C THR A 117 -7.21 2.54 -13.22
N ILE A 118 -8.13 2.54 -14.18
CA ILE A 118 -8.68 1.35 -14.81
C ILE A 118 -8.16 1.32 -16.24
N ASP A 119 -7.33 0.35 -16.56
CA ASP A 119 -6.76 0.15 -17.87
C ASP A 119 -7.27 -1.18 -18.46
N ALA A 120 -8.14 -1.09 -19.46
CA ALA A 120 -8.46 -2.24 -20.28
C ALA A 120 -7.42 -2.34 -21.41
N ASN A 121 -6.36 -3.09 -21.22
CA ASN A 121 -5.40 -3.36 -22.28
C ASN A 121 -5.88 -4.52 -23.15
N ALA A 122 -6.24 -4.21 -24.38
CA ALA A 122 -6.38 -5.20 -25.44
C ALA A 122 -5.04 -5.31 -26.20
N GLU A 123 -4.09 -6.04 -25.66
CA GLU A 123 -2.93 -6.48 -26.44
C GLU A 123 -3.28 -7.79 -27.14
N GLY A 124 -3.62 -7.69 -28.42
CA GLY A 124 -4.00 -8.85 -29.24
C GLY A 124 -5.45 -9.28 -29.06
N GLU A 125 -5.72 -10.58 -29.19
CA GLU A 125 -7.06 -11.18 -29.05
C GLU A 125 -7.45 -11.39 -27.57
N ILE A 126 -6.53 -11.15 -26.61
CA ILE A 126 -6.71 -11.44 -25.19
C ILE A 126 -6.96 -10.13 -24.44
N ARG A 127 -8.13 -9.98 -23.85
CA ARG A 127 -8.45 -8.85 -22.95
C ARG A 127 -8.01 -9.23 -21.54
N ILE A 128 -7.10 -8.44 -20.97
CA ILE A 128 -6.67 -8.54 -19.56
C ILE A 128 -7.19 -7.29 -18.86
N GLY A 129 -8.05 -7.47 -17.88
CA GLY A 129 -8.47 -6.38 -17.00
C GLY A 129 -7.32 -6.01 -16.06
N ARG A 130 -7.04 -4.72 -15.96
CA ARG A 130 -6.09 -4.18 -14.99
C ARG A 130 -6.68 -2.98 -14.30
N ALA A 131 -6.70 -3.00 -12.99
CA ALA A 131 -6.99 -1.84 -12.19
C ALA A 131 -5.80 -1.55 -11.27
N ARG A 132 -5.49 -0.27 -11.07
CA ARG A 132 -4.44 0.17 -10.15
C ARG A 132 -5.05 1.13 -9.14
N LEU A 133 -4.94 0.76 -7.89
CA LEU A 133 -5.26 1.59 -6.75
C LEU A 133 -3.98 2.24 -6.24
N GLU A 134 -3.99 3.52 -6.02
CA GLU A 134 -2.86 4.27 -5.46
C GLU A 134 -3.27 4.82 -4.09
N PHE A 135 -2.53 4.43 -3.07
CA PHE A 135 -2.71 4.91 -1.71
C PHE A 135 -1.55 5.84 -1.34
N THR A 136 -1.87 6.98 -0.76
CA THR A 136 -0.85 7.84 -0.16
C THR A 136 -0.63 7.42 1.27
N VAL A 137 0.61 7.04 1.60
CA VAL A 137 1.04 6.62 2.92
C VAL A 137 1.94 7.68 3.52
N SER A 138 1.49 8.33 4.59
CA SER A 138 2.26 9.32 5.33
C SER A 138 2.98 8.67 6.51
N TYR A 139 4.27 8.93 6.66
CA TYR A 139 5.07 8.40 7.76
C TYR A 139 6.31 9.26 8.04
N HIS A 140 6.93 9.06 9.18
CA HIS A 140 8.10 9.81 9.59
C HIS A 140 9.30 8.91 9.81
N THR A 141 10.50 9.39 9.46
CA THR A 141 11.77 8.76 9.82
C THR A 141 12.77 9.80 10.28
N LEU A 142 13.86 9.36 10.91
CA LEU A 142 15.05 10.18 11.04
C LEU A 142 15.90 10.04 9.77
N ALA A 143 16.57 11.12 9.36
CA ALA A 143 17.50 11.06 8.22
C ALA A 143 18.66 10.08 8.47
N THR A 144 19.01 9.86 9.74
CA THR A 144 20.07 8.95 10.18
C THR A 144 19.58 7.52 10.48
N ALA A 145 18.27 7.29 10.51
CA ALA A 145 17.66 6.00 10.79
C ALA A 145 16.40 5.80 9.93
N PRO A 146 16.56 5.57 8.62
CA PRO A 146 15.45 5.43 7.68
C PRO A 146 14.69 4.09 7.81
N ASP A 147 15.18 3.19 8.63
CA ASP A 147 14.63 1.89 8.96
C ASP A 147 13.72 1.91 10.21
N ILE A 148 13.70 3.02 10.95
CA ILE A 148 12.91 3.15 12.17
C ILE A 148 11.80 4.17 11.95
N PRO A 149 10.51 3.76 12.00
CA PRO A 149 9.40 4.69 11.95
C PRO A 149 9.37 5.54 13.22
N LYS A 150 9.20 6.85 13.07
CA LYS A 150 8.98 7.77 14.18
C LYS A 150 7.49 8.01 14.35
N LEU A 151 6.91 7.35 15.35
CA LEU A 151 5.55 7.62 15.78
C LEU A 151 5.45 9.06 16.30
N ASP A 152 4.39 9.75 15.91
CA ASP A 152 4.11 11.09 16.43
C ASP A 152 3.48 10.97 17.82
N PHE A 153 4.32 10.92 18.85
CA PHE A 153 3.89 10.82 20.25
C PHE A 153 2.98 11.96 20.71
N THR A 154 2.92 13.07 19.96
CA THR A 154 2.02 14.18 20.28
C THR A 154 0.55 13.79 20.12
N ARG A 155 0.24 12.94 19.14
CA ARG A 155 -1.12 12.46 18.89
C ARG A 155 -1.51 11.35 19.88
N ALA A 156 -0.55 10.49 20.26
CA ALA A 156 -0.78 9.42 21.23
C ALA A 156 -1.12 9.98 22.64
N ARG A 157 -0.52 11.10 23.03
CA ARG A 157 -0.88 11.77 24.29
C ARG A 157 -2.32 12.28 24.29
N ASN A 158 -2.79 12.87 23.20
CA ASN A 158 -4.15 13.42 23.11
C ASN A 158 -5.22 12.32 23.08
N SER A 159 -4.94 11.15 22.52
CA SER A 159 -5.91 10.04 22.51
C SER A 159 -6.03 9.34 23.87
N GLN A 160 -4.98 9.33 24.67
CA GLN A 160 -5.04 8.76 26.03
C GLN A 160 -5.80 9.68 27.02
N TYR A 161 -5.76 11.00 26.80
CA TYR A 161 -6.52 11.94 27.65
C TYR A 161 -8.01 12.04 27.27
N ALA A 162 -8.38 11.70 26.04
CA ALA A 162 -9.78 11.66 25.61
C ALA A 162 -10.55 10.44 26.14
N ALA A 163 -9.85 9.41 26.62
CA ALA A 163 -10.47 8.21 27.20
C ALA A 163 -10.71 8.29 28.72
N ILE A 164 -10.38 9.42 29.37
CA ILE A 164 -10.46 9.60 30.84
C ILE A 164 -11.50 10.69 31.20
N LEU A 165 -12.13 11.31 30.23
CA LEU A 165 -13.24 12.25 30.42
C LEU A 165 -14.53 11.63 29.86
#